data_d02b98d6d629a253616bbcc2e63c3eac
#
_entry.id   d02b98d6d629a253616bbcc2e63c3eac
#
_cell.length_a   1.000
_cell.length_b   1.000
_cell.length_c   1.000
_cell.angle_alpha   90.00
_cell.angle_beta   90.00
_cell.angle_gamma   90.00
#
_symmetry.space_group_name_H-M   'P 1'
#
loop_
_entity.id
_entity.type
_entity.pdbx_description
1 polymer ?
#
loop_
_entity_poly.entity_id
_entity_poly.type
_entity_poly.pdbx_seq_one_letter_code
_entity_poly.pdbx_strand_id
1 'polypeptide(L)'
;MTHRILVVDDEVQIVRVLRGYLERAGFAVLTANDGREGLRLARQERPDLVILDLMLPGMDGLDVCRALRKDSELPIIMLTARVEETDRLIGLELGADDYVTKPFSPREVVARVRAVLRRTRPDAPRAQDEVLRLGELRLDTSRRMLAAGQRQVELTPSEFEILRVMLSSPGRVFSRAQLLEAAQGVTYEGYERTIDTHIKNLRHKIEEHPRRPRYLLTVHGVGYKICEA
;
A
#
# COMPACT_ATOMS: atom_id res chain seq x y z
N MET A 1 -7.80 -12.11 -17.00
CA MET A 1 -6.85 -11.09 -17.48
C MET A 1 -5.51 -11.32 -16.78
N THR A 2 -4.40 -11.18 -17.51
CA THR A 2 -3.04 -11.33 -16.93
C THR A 2 -2.62 -10.00 -16.33
N HIS A 3 -2.28 -9.97 -15.03
CA HIS A 3 -1.80 -8.74 -14.38
C HIS A 3 -0.43 -8.33 -14.90
N ARG A 4 -0.26 -7.03 -15.11
CA ARG A 4 1.01 -6.40 -15.53
C ARG A 4 1.74 -5.83 -14.33
N ILE A 5 2.97 -6.24 -14.14
CA ILE A 5 3.86 -5.78 -13.05
C ILE A 5 5.00 -4.97 -13.68
N LEU A 6 5.21 -3.76 -13.19
CA LEU A 6 6.37 -2.96 -13.55
C LEU A 6 7.45 -3.16 -12.49
N VAL A 7 8.65 -3.54 -12.93
CA VAL A 7 9.85 -3.67 -12.08
C VAL A 7 10.80 -2.53 -12.42
N VAL A 8 11.15 -1.72 -11.44
CA VAL A 8 12.06 -0.57 -11.58
C VAL A 8 13.24 -0.76 -10.62
N ASP A 9 14.41 -1.07 -11.17
CA ASP A 9 15.65 -1.31 -10.41
C ASP A 9 16.83 -1.12 -11.39
N ASP A 10 17.90 -0.43 -10.99
CA ASP A 10 19.06 -0.19 -11.84
C ASP A 10 19.99 -1.40 -11.93
N GLU A 11 19.86 -2.35 -11.01
CA GLU A 11 20.57 -3.62 -11.03
C GLU A 11 19.96 -4.59 -12.04
N VAL A 12 20.49 -4.63 -13.28
CA VAL A 12 20.01 -5.49 -14.37
C VAL A 12 19.85 -6.97 -13.97
N GLN A 13 20.67 -7.45 -13.05
CA GLN A 13 20.57 -8.83 -12.56
C GLN A 13 19.31 -9.04 -11.70
N ILE A 14 18.99 -8.10 -10.83
CA ILE A 14 17.76 -8.13 -10.01
C ILE A 14 16.54 -8.12 -10.91
N VAL A 15 16.49 -7.18 -11.86
CA VAL A 15 15.41 -7.06 -12.85
C VAL A 15 15.21 -8.38 -13.60
N ARG A 16 16.31 -8.99 -14.12
CA ARG A 16 16.24 -10.26 -14.84
C ARG A 16 15.69 -11.40 -13.98
N VAL A 17 16.16 -11.52 -12.74
CA VAL A 17 15.72 -12.56 -11.81
C VAL A 17 14.26 -12.37 -11.46
N LEU A 18 13.85 -11.17 -11.04
CA LEU A 18 12.47 -10.88 -10.70
C LEU A 18 11.53 -11.10 -11.88
N ARG A 19 11.89 -10.63 -13.07
CA ARG A 19 11.14 -10.86 -14.30
C ARG A 19 10.89 -12.35 -14.52
N GLY A 20 11.94 -13.18 -14.47
CA GLY A 20 11.81 -14.64 -14.71
C GLY A 20 10.90 -15.33 -13.68
N TYR A 21 10.92 -14.91 -12.41
CA TYR A 21 10.04 -15.46 -11.38
C TYR A 21 8.59 -14.99 -11.52
N LEU A 22 8.38 -13.73 -11.85
CA LEU A 22 7.05 -13.14 -12.06
C LEU A 22 6.37 -13.71 -13.32
N GLU A 23 7.10 -13.85 -14.43
CA GLU A 23 6.59 -14.46 -15.67
C GLU A 23 6.21 -15.94 -15.45
N ARG A 24 7.04 -16.72 -14.72
CA ARG A 24 6.68 -18.09 -14.31
C ARG A 24 5.47 -18.15 -13.40
N ALA A 25 5.22 -17.10 -12.64
CA ALA A 25 4.05 -16.99 -11.77
C ALA A 25 2.76 -16.56 -12.51
N GLY A 26 2.86 -16.29 -13.85
CA GLY A 26 1.74 -15.96 -14.73
C GLY A 26 1.49 -14.46 -14.87
N PHE A 27 2.44 -13.60 -14.48
CA PHE A 27 2.35 -12.14 -14.66
C PHE A 27 2.99 -11.70 -15.98
N ALA A 28 2.47 -10.63 -16.59
CA ALA A 28 3.18 -9.89 -17.62
C ALA A 28 4.11 -8.86 -16.94
N VAL A 29 5.35 -8.73 -17.42
CA VAL A 29 6.35 -7.89 -16.74
C VAL A 29 6.86 -6.80 -17.67
N LEU A 30 6.77 -5.55 -17.20
CA LEU A 30 7.44 -4.37 -17.74
C LEU A 30 8.68 -4.09 -16.88
N THR A 31 9.72 -3.54 -17.47
CA THR A 31 10.97 -3.24 -16.75
C THR A 31 11.45 -1.83 -17.08
N ALA A 32 12.02 -1.16 -16.10
CA ALA A 32 12.73 0.10 -16.23
C ALA A 32 14.01 0.06 -15.40
N ASN A 33 15.06 0.75 -15.83
CA ASN A 33 16.36 0.75 -15.17
C ASN A 33 16.67 2.09 -14.46
N ASP A 34 15.76 3.04 -14.51
CA ASP A 34 15.85 4.31 -13.79
C ASP A 34 14.47 4.83 -13.39
N GLY A 35 14.44 5.78 -12.45
CA GLY A 35 13.20 6.30 -11.89
C GLY A 35 12.36 7.11 -12.89
N ARG A 36 12.97 7.83 -13.84
CA ARG A 36 12.23 8.62 -14.85
C ARG A 36 11.52 7.71 -15.84
N GLU A 37 12.19 6.68 -16.31
CA GLU A 37 11.59 5.67 -17.17
C GLU A 37 10.50 4.90 -16.43
N GLY A 38 10.76 4.51 -15.18
CA GLY A 38 9.78 3.86 -14.31
C GLY A 38 8.49 4.69 -14.18
N LEU A 39 8.61 5.98 -13.85
CA LEU A 39 7.47 6.89 -13.74
C LEU A 39 6.71 7.04 -15.08
N ARG A 40 7.44 7.17 -16.18
CA ARG A 40 6.86 7.26 -17.52
C ARG A 40 6.03 6.01 -17.86
N LEU A 41 6.63 4.83 -17.68
CA LEU A 41 5.96 3.55 -17.94
C LEU A 41 4.75 3.33 -17.03
N ALA A 42 4.86 3.66 -15.73
CA ALA A 42 3.74 3.55 -14.81
C ALA A 42 2.51 4.36 -15.27
N ARG A 43 2.72 5.59 -15.79
CA ARG A 43 1.65 6.44 -16.30
C ARG A 43 1.09 6.02 -17.65
N GLN A 44 1.95 5.59 -18.58
CA GLN A 44 1.56 5.24 -19.94
C GLN A 44 0.94 3.84 -20.04
N GLU A 45 1.59 2.86 -19.43
CA GLU A 45 1.21 1.45 -19.52
C GLU A 45 0.19 1.02 -18.46
N ARG A 46 0.00 1.84 -17.40
CA ARG A 46 -0.94 1.57 -16.30
C ARG A 46 -0.83 0.13 -15.77
N PRO A 47 0.34 -0.26 -15.23
CA PRO A 47 0.49 -1.59 -14.63
C PRO A 47 -0.45 -1.76 -13.44
N ASP A 48 -0.70 -3.01 -13.04
CA ASP A 48 -1.52 -3.33 -11.87
C ASP A 48 -0.74 -3.18 -10.55
N LEU A 49 0.60 -3.19 -10.62
CA LEU A 49 1.49 -3.02 -9.47
C LEU A 49 2.90 -2.61 -9.94
N VAL A 50 3.57 -1.80 -9.13
CA VAL A 50 4.98 -1.43 -9.31
C VAL A 50 5.82 -2.05 -8.20
N ILE A 51 6.93 -2.68 -8.58
CA ILE A 51 8.04 -3.03 -7.69
C ILE A 51 9.11 -1.98 -7.95
N LEU A 52 9.51 -1.24 -6.93
CA LEU A 52 10.31 -0.02 -7.06
C LEU A 52 11.50 -0.05 -6.11
N ASP A 53 12.70 -0.01 -6.67
CA ASP A 53 13.90 0.20 -5.85
C ASP A 53 13.95 1.64 -5.33
N LEU A 54 14.44 1.80 -4.12
CA LEU A 54 14.67 3.11 -3.51
C LEU A 54 15.89 3.81 -4.12
N MET A 55 16.97 3.05 -4.31
CA MET A 55 18.28 3.60 -4.69
C MET A 55 18.44 3.62 -6.22
N LEU A 56 17.66 4.47 -6.89
CA LEU A 56 17.75 4.62 -8.34
C LEU A 56 18.61 5.83 -8.73
N PRO A 57 19.36 5.75 -9.84
CA PRO A 57 20.11 6.88 -10.34
C PRO A 57 19.20 8.00 -10.86
N GLY A 58 19.57 9.23 -10.61
CA GLY A 58 18.89 10.44 -11.14
C GLY A 58 17.62 10.79 -10.39
N MET A 59 16.53 10.06 -10.58
CA MET A 59 15.28 10.20 -9.83
C MET A 59 15.13 9.01 -8.91
N ASP A 60 15.26 9.24 -7.60
CA ASP A 60 15.19 8.16 -6.62
C ASP A 60 13.79 7.55 -6.49
N GLY A 61 13.69 6.35 -5.92
CA GLY A 61 12.42 5.64 -5.78
C GLY A 61 11.41 6.37 -4.90
N LEU A 62 11.86 7.18 -3.93
CA LEU A 62 10.96 7.97 -3.10
C LEU A 62 10.31 9.08 -3.91
N ASP A 63 11.06 9.74 -4.80
CA ASP A 63 10.53 10.78 -5.69
C ASP A 63 9.57 10.21 -6.73
N VAL A 64 9.87 9.00 -7.25
CA VAL A 64 8.93 8.26 -8.11
C VAL A 64 7.62 7.95 -7.37
N CYS A 65 7.71 7.44 -6.15
CA CYS A 65 6.55 7.15 -5.33
C CYS A 65 5.72 8.41 -5.05
N ARG A 66 6.37 9.50 -4.61
CA ARG A 66 5.69 10.80 -4.41
C ARG A 66 4.98 11.28 -5.68
N ALA A 67 5.63 11.15 -6.83
CA ALA A 67 5.06 11.57 -8.10
C ALA A 67 3.86 10.71 -8.52
N LEU A 68 3.89 9.39 -8.24
CA LEU A 68 2.76 8.49 -8.49
C LEU A 68 1.59 8.76 -7.54
N ARG A 69 1.87 9.01 -6.26
CA ARG A 69 0.83 9.27 -5.25
C ARG A 69 0.07 10.59 -5.41
N LYS A 70 0.55 11.49 -6.28
CA LYS A 70 -0.18 12.73 -6.61
C LYS A 70 -1.41 12.48 -7.48
N ASP A 71 -1.36 11.45 -8.31
CA ASP A 71 -2.34 11.20 -9.37
C ASP A 71 -2.79 9.73 -9.49
N SER A 72 -2.33 8.85 -8.56
CA SER A 72 -2.65 7.41 -8.64
C SER A 72 -2.55 6.71 -7.29
N GLU A 73 -3.46 5.78 -7.05
CA GLU A 73 -3.43 4.81 -5.95
C GLU A 73 -2.86 3.44 -6.40
N LEU A 74 -2.06 3.45 -7.47
CA LEU A 74 -1.37 2.28 -8.02
C LEU A 74 -0.59 1.56 -6.92
N PRO A 75 -0.78 0.24 -6.72
CA PRO A 75 -0.04 -0.52 -5.72
C PRO A 75 1.46 -0.46 -5.92
N ILE A 76 2.21 -0.17 -4.85
CA ILE A 76 3.68 -0.05 -4.87
C ILE A 76 4.28 -0.96 -3.80
N ILE A 77 5.18 -1.85 -4.21
CA ILE A 77 6.08 -2.60 -3.33
C ILE A 77 7.47 -1.98 -3.45
N MET A 78 8.01 -1.46 -2.35
CA MET A 78 9.35 -0.91 -2.33
C MET A 78 10.40 -1.99 -2.09
N LEU A 79 11.49 -1.96 -2.87
CA LEU A 79 12.71 -2.68 -2.56
C LEU A 79 13.67 -1.75 -1.84
N THR A 80 14.26 -2.17 -0.73
CA THR A 80 15.15 -1.32 0.06
C THR A 80 16.38 -2.09 0.52
N ALA A 81 17.56 -1.50 0.37
CA ALA A 81 18.73 -1.96 1.07
C ALA A 81 18.52 -1.73 2.58
N ARG A 82 19.17 -2.56 3.42
CA ARG A 82 19.12 -2.47 4.89
C ARG A 82 19.86 -1.22 5.42
N VAL A 83 19.53 -0.04 4.89
CA VAL A 83 20.17 1.22 5.29
C VAL A 83 19.20 2.00 6.16
N GLU A 84 19.65 2.38 7.30
CA GLU A 84 19.12 3.24 8.37
C GLU A 84 17.60 3.36 8.56
N GLU A 85 17.18 3.31 9.81
CA GLU A 85 15.79 3.46 10.27
C GLU A 85 15.11 4.72 9.68
N THR A 86 15.89 5.71 9.28
CA THR A 86 15.47 6.98 8.68
C THR A 86 14.95 6.84 7.25
N ASP A 87 15.60 6.07 6.38
CA ASP A 87 15.16 5.88 4.98
C ASP A 87 13.90 5.02 4.91
N ARG A 88 13.76 4.07 5.86
CA ARG A 88 12.54 3.29 6.05
C ARG A 88 11.37 4.17 6.51
N LEU A 89 11.61 5.14 7.38
CA LEU A 89 10.60 6.09 7.85
C LEU A 89 10.13 7.01 6.73
N ILE A 90 11.03 7.49 5.87
CA ILE A 90 10.70 8.36 4.73
C ILE A 90 9.91 7.61 3.66
N GLY A 91 10.33 6.38 3.30
CA GLY A 91 9.60 5.54 2.34
C GLY A 91 8.19 5.17 2.84
N LEU A 92 8.06 4.98 4.15
CA LEU A 92 6.80 4.74 4.84
C LEU A 92 5.89 5.97 4.84
N GLU A 93 6.45 7.18 4.96
CA GLU A 93 5.69 8.44 4.88
C GLU A 93 5.06 8.68 3.51
N LEU A 94 5.48 7.97 2.47
CA LEU A 94 5.01 8.12 1.10
C LEU A 94 3.87 7.17 0.70
N GLY A 95 3.46 6.25 1.59
CA GLY A 95 2.28 5.41 1.36
C GLY A 95 2.47 4.26 0.38
N ALA A 96 3.66 3.63 0.34
CA ALA A 96 3.82 2.34 -0.33
C ALA A 96 2.98 1.26 0.35
N ASP A 97 2.55 0.25 -0.40
CA ASP A 97 1.65 -0.80 0.08
C ASP A 97 2.39 -1.96 0.76
N ASP A 98 3.65 -2.18 0.42
CA ASP A 98 4.52 -3.17 1.05
C ASP A 98 6.00 -2.81 0.84
N TYR A 99 6.89 -3.46 1.62
CA TYR A 99 8.34 -3.27 1.58
C TYR A 99 9.05 -4.61 1.61
N VAL A 100 10.14 -4.71 0.84
CA VAL A 100 11.00 -5.89 0.81
C VAL A 100 12.45 -5.43 1.00
N THR A 101 13.11 -5.97 2.02
CA THR A 101 14.52 -5.63 2.28
C THR A 101 15.47 -6.49 1.46
N LYS A 102 16.45 -5.87 0.81
CA LYS A 102 17.59 -6.56 0.18
C LYS A 102 18.56 -7.06 1.28
N PRO A 103 19.09 -8.30 1.23
CA PRO A 103 18.81 -9.33 0.24
C PRO A 103 17.46 -10.02 0.47
N PHE A 104 16.72 -10.30 -0.59
CA PHE A 104 15.42 -10.96 -0.55
C PHE A 104 15.39 -12.24 -1.39
N SER A 105 14.41 -13.10 -1.11
CA SER A 105 14.08 -14.21 -1.98
C SER A 105 13.14 -13.75 -3.10
N PRO A 106 13.42 -14.05 -4.39
CA PRO A 106 12.48 -13.74 -5.48
C PRO A 106 11.10 -14.38 -5.28
N ARG A 107 11.03 -15.54 -4.60
CA ARG A 107 9.76 -16.19 -4.23
C ARG A 107 8.97 -15.37 -3.23
N GLU A 108 9.64 -14.68 -2.31
CA GLU A 108 9.01 -13.76 -1.36
C GLU A 108 8.36 -12.60 -2.09
N VAL A 109 9.08 -11.97 -3.02
CA VAL A 109 8.53 -10.86 -3.83
C VAL A 109 7.28 -11.30 -4.59
N VAL A 110 7.31 -12.49 -5.23
CA VAL A 110 6.13 -13.05 -5.92
C VAL A 110 4.96 -13.27 -4.96
N ALA A 111 5.21 -13.77 -3.75
CA ALA A 111 4.17 -13.97 -2.74
C ALA A 111 3.53 -12.63 -2.30
N ARG A 112 4.34 -11.58 -2.12
CA ARG A 112 3.88 -10.23 -1.78
C ARG A 112 3.09 -9.59 -2.91
N VAL A 113 3.56 -9.70 -4.16
CA VAL A 113 2.81 -9.26 -5.36
C VAL A 113 1.41 -9.90 -5.38
N ARG A 114 1.32 -11.22 -5.18
CA ARG A 114 0.02 -11.92 -5.11
C ARG A 114 -0.84 -11.42 -3.96
N ALA A 115 -0.26 -11.16 -2.79
CA ALA A 115 -0.96 -10.68 -1.62
C ALA A 115 -1.54 -9.27 -1.86
N VAL A 116 -0.75 -8.35 -2.43
CA VAL A 116 -1.19 -6.99 -2.75
C VAL A 116 -2.28 -7.03 -3.82
N LEU A 117 -2.07 -7.74 -4.94
CA LEU A 117 -3.05 -7.84 -6.03
C LEU A 117 -4.37 -8.54 -5.61
N ARG A 118 -4.32 -9.50 -4.67
CA ARG A 118 -5.55 -10.11 -4.12
C ARG A 118 -6.42 -9.07 -3.41
N ARG A 119 -5.80 -8.07 -2.78
CA ARG A 119 -6.51 -6.97 -2.10
C ARG A 119 -7.15 -5.99 -3.09
N THR A 120 -6.63 -5.86 -4.31
CA THR A 120 -7.19 -4.99 -5.35
C THR A 120 -8.36 -5.62 -6.10
N ARG A 121 -8.60 -6.94 -5.97
CA ARG A 121 -9.68 -7.64 -6.67
C ARG A 121 -11.03 -7.42 -6.01
N PRO A 122 -12.06 -6.96 -6.76
CA PRO A 122 -13.45 -6.92 -6.29
C PRO A 122 -14.04 -8.32 -6.06
N ASP A 123 -13.56 -9.34 -6.81
CA ASP A 123 -14.22 -10.65 -6.96
C ASP A 123 -13.71 -11.77 -6.03
N ALA A 124 -12.88 -11.51 -5.03
CA ALA A 124 -12.60 -12.54 -4.04
C ALA A 124 -13.89 -12.85 -3.25
N PRO A 125 -14.31 -14.13 -3.11
CA PRO A 125 -15.50 -14.47 -2.33
C PRO A 125 -15.22 -14.08 -0.86
N ARG A 126 -15.67 -12.89 -0.50
CA ARG A 126 -15.65 -12.36 0.87
C ARG A 126 -17.05 -12.50 1.41
N ALA A 127 -17.16 -12.98 2.64
CA ALA A 127 -18.42 -13.02 3.35
C ALA A 127 -19.09 -11.64 3.29
N GLN A 128 -20.25 -11.59 2.64
CA GLN A 128 -21.23 -10.51 2.56
C GLN A 128 -20.72 -9.21 1.91
N ASP A 129 -21.40 -8.82 0.82
CA ASP A 129 -21.41 -7.45 0.27
C ASP A 129 -21.94 -6.51 1.34
N GLU A 130 -21.06 -5.93 2.12
CA GLU A 130 -21.40 -5.11 3.27
C GLU A 130 -20.99 -3.67 3.03
N VAL A 131 -21.92 -2.76 3.26
CA VAL A 131 -21.62 -1.33 3.33
C VAL A 131 -21.44 -0.97 4.80
N LEU A 132 -20.17 -0.83 5.20
CA LEU A 132 -19.81 -0.39 6.55
C LEU A 132 -20.03 1.11 6.69
N ARG A 133 -20.66 1.55 7.79
CA ARG A 133 -21.04 2.94 8.01
C ARG A 133 -20.61 3.41 9.40
N LEU A 134 -20.08 4.63 9.47
CA LEU A 134 -19.80 5.34 10.72
C LEU A 134 -19.89 6.83 10.48
N GLY A 135 -20.93 7.48 11.04
CA GLY A 135 -21.21 8.89 10.75
C GLY A 135 -21.32 9.14 9.24
N GLU A 136 -20.49 10.02 8.69
CA GLU A 136 -20.46 10.34 7.27
C GLU A 136 -19.61 9.37 6.43
N LEU A 137 -18.89 8.44 7.07
CA LEU A 137 -18.08 7.45 6.37
C LEU A 137 -18.94 6.29 5.89
N ARG A 138 -18.79 5.94 4.62
CA ARG A 138 -19.48 4.82 3.99
C ARG A 138 -18.52 4.02 3.12
N LEU A 139 -18.11 2.84 3.58
CA LEU A 139 -17.21 1.94 2.86
C LEU A 139 -18.02 0.82 2.21
N ASP A 140 -18.08 0.83 0.88
CA ASP A 140 -18.62 -0.28 0.08
C ASP A 140 -17.51 -1.31 -0.14
N THR A 141 -17.63 -2.45 0.53
CA THR A 141 -16.59 -3.49 0.52
C THR A 141 -16.53 -4.24 -0.79
N SER A 142 -17.66 -4.35 -1.51
CA SER A 142 -17.73 -5.02 -2.81
C SER A 142 -17.08 -4.20 -3.92
N ARG A 143 -17.39 -2.90 -3.94
CA ARG A 143 -16.84 -1.95 -4.93
C ARG A 143 -15.48 -1.37 -4.52
N ARG A 144 -15.04 -1.61 -3.29
CA ARG A 144 -13.83 -1.03 -2.68
C ARG A 144 -13.84 0.50 -2.71
N MET A 145 -14.99 1.09 -2.49
CA MET A 145 -15.21 2.53 -2.58
C MET A 145 -15.50 3.12 -1.21
N LEU A 146 -14.83 4.22 -0.88
CA LEU A 146 -15.13 5.02 0.31
C LEU A 146 -15.81 6.32 -0.09
N ALA A 147 -16.90 6.65 0.58
CA ALA A 147 -17.47 7.98 0.59
C ALA A 147 -17.30 8.61 1.98
N ALA A 148 -16.89 9.87 2.03
CA ALA A 148 -16.87 10.71 3.23
C ALA A 148 -17.80 11.90 2.99
N GLY A 149 -18.99 11.85 3.56
CA GLY A 149 -20.11 12.74 3.19
C GLY A 149 -20.48 12.55 1.72
N GLN A 150 -20.38 13.62 0.94
CA GLN A 150 -20.65 13.60 -0.50
C GLN A 150 -19.39 13.36 -1.37
N ARG A 151 -18.21 13.31 -0.74
CA ARG A 151 -16.94 13.11 -1.47
C ARG A 151 -16.65 11.63 -1.62
N GLN A 152 -16.33 11.21 -2.83
CA GLN A 152 -15.71 9.93 -3.08
C GLN A 152 -14.20 10.01 -2.78
N VAL A 153 -13.66 9.02 -2.07
CA VAL A 153 -12.28 8.98 -1.59
C VAL A 153 -11.60 7.74 -2.14
N GLU A 154 -10.52 7.95 -2.88
CA GLU A 154 -9.69 6.86 -3.36
C GLU A 154 -8.73 6.38 -2.26
N LEU A 155 -8.62 5.05 -2.13
CA LEU A 155 -7.80 4.40 -1.13
C LEU A 155 -6.79 3.47 -1.79
N THR A 156 -5.55 3.46 -1.27
CA THR A 156 -4.62 2.38 -1.60
C THR A 156 -5.15 1.04 -1.06
N PRO A 157 -4.68 -0.09 -1.60
CA PRO A 157 -5.08 -1.41 -1.10
C PRO A 157 -4.90 -1.59 0.40
N SER A 158 -3.79 -1.10 0.96
CA SER A 158 -3.51 -1.21 2.39
C SER A 158 -4.41 -0.29 3.24
N GLU A 159 -4.64 0.93 2.80
CA GLU A 159 -5.57 1.87 3.46
C GLU A 159 -7.00 1.32 3.51
N PHE A 160 -7.45 0.71 2.40
CA PHE A 160 -8.76 0.07 2.34
C PHE A 160 -8.90 -1.06 3.36
N GLU A 161 -7.91 -1.97 3.46
CA GLU A 161 -7.98 -3.09 4.40
C GLU A 161 -7.92 -2.63 5.87
N ILE A 162 -7.10 -1.62 6.17
CA ILE A 162 -7.05 -1.00 7.51
C ILE A 162 -8.43 -0.44 7.87
N LEU A 163 -9.02 0.37 6.98
CA LEU A 163 -10.32 0.98 7.23
C LEU A 163 -11.43 -0.05 7.34
N ARG A 164 -11.43 -1.08 6.49
CA ARG A 164 -12.40 -2.17 6.52
C ARG A 164 -12.40 -2.88 7.86
N VAL A 165 -11.21 -3.27 8.36
CA VAL A 165 -11.09 -3.96 9.65
C VAL A 165 -11.54 -3.06 10.80
N MET A 166 -11.16 -1.78 10.77
CA MET A 166 -11.55 -0.84 11.83
C MET A 166 -13.06 -0.55 11.80
N LEU A 167 -13.65 -0.33 10.63
CA LEU A 167 -15.09 -0.08 10.45
C LEU A 167 -15.96 -1.30 10.74
N SER A 168 -15.41 -2.52 10.62
CA SER A 168 -16.12 -3.74 11.03
C SER A 168 -16.23 -3.89 12.56
N SER A 169 -15.51 -3.08 13.34
CA SER A 169 -15.53 -3.11 14.80
C SER A 169 -15.31 -1.70 15.39
N PRO A 170 -16.27 -0.78 15.19
CA PRO A 170 -16.15 0.58 15.70
C PRO A 170 -15.95 0.62 17.22
N GLY A 171 -15.10 1.52 17.69
CA GLY A 171 -14.75 1.66 19.11
C GLY A 171 -13.69 0.70 19.61
N ARG A 172 -13.42 -0.40 18.88
CA ARG A 172 -12.35 -1.32 19.24
C ARG A 172 -10.97 -0.69 19.00
N VAL A 173 -10.07 -0.89 19.96
CA VAL A 173 -8.67 -0.50 19.81
C VAL A 173 -7.91 -1.64 19.13
N PHE A 174 -7.21 -1.30 18.06
CA PHE A 174 -6.33 -2.21 17.32
C PHE A 174 -4.88 -1.82 17.58
N SER A 175 -4.03 -2.82 17.87
CA SER A 175 -2.58 -2.60 17.90
C SER A 175 -2.04 -2.35 16.49
N ARG A 176 -0.83 -1.76 16.40
CA ARG A 176 -0.14 -1.59 15.11
C ARG A 176 0.09 -2.92 14.40
N ALA A 177 0.49 -3.96 15.15
CA ALA A 177 0.67 -5.31 14.62
C ALA A 177 -0.62 -5.88 14.01
N GLN A 178 -1.77 -5.72 14.68
CA GLN A 178 -3.06 -6.18 14.16
C GLN A 178 -3.48 -5.45 12.89
N LEU A 179 -3.23 -4.14 12.80
CA LEU A 179 -3.52 -3.37 11.58
C LEU A 179 -2.54 -3.71 10.45
N LEU A 180 -1.28 -3.99 10.77
CA LEU A 180 -0.29 -4.45 9.79
C LEU A 180 -0.68 -5.81 9.21
N GLU A 181 -1.07 -6.76 10.06
CA GLU A 181 -1.57 -8.06 9.62
C GLU A 181 -2.79 -7.92 8.71
N ALA A 182 -3.73 -7.05 9.07
CA ALA A 182 -4.90 -6.76 8.23
C ALA A 182 -4.49 -6.16 6.88
N ALA A 183 -3.54 -5.22 6.87
CA ALA A 183 -3.07 -4.54 5.68
C ALA A 183 -2.21 -5.43 4.78
N GLN A 184 -1.34 -6.27 5.34
CA GLN A 184 -0.31 -7.01 4.60
C GLN A 184 -0.48 -8.53 4.64
N GLY A 185 -1.30 -9.06 5.56
CA GLY A 185 -1.53 -10.51 5.72
C GLY A 185 -0.39 -11.27 6.36
N VAL A 186 0.66 -10.57 6.82
CA VAL A 186 1.85 -11.12 7.52
C VAL A 186 2.37 -10.09 8.51
N THR A 187 2.73 -10.54 9.69
CA THR A 187 3.41 -9.73 10.71
C THR A 187 4.91 -9.95 10.60
N TYR A 188 5.65 -8.86 10.35
CA TYR A 188 7.11 -8.86 10.50
C TYR A 188 7.47 -7.86 11.60
N GLU A 189 8.31 -8.29 12.54
CA GLU A 189 8.85 -7.41 13.57
C GLU A 189 9.56 -6.21 12.94
N GLY A 190 9.26 -5.00 13.42
CA GLY A 190 9.85 -3.75 12.94
C GLY A 190 9.09 -3.02 11.83
N TYR A 191 8.03 -3.59 11.24
CA TYR A 191 7.21 -2.92 10.22
C TYR A 191 5.96 -2.22 10.80
N GLU A 192 5.76 -2.27 12.10
CA GLU A 192 4.58 -1.70 12.76
C GLU A 192 4.43 -0.19 12.56
N ARG A 193 5.55 0.53 12.37
CA ARG A 193 5.55 1.98 12.11
C ARG A 193 4.96 2.35 10.74
N THR A 194 4.85 1.41 9.79
CA THR A 194 4.17 1.64 8.51
C THR A 194 2.72 2.04 8.71
N ILE A 195 2.10 1.49 9.75
CA ILE A 195 0.71 1.78 10.10
C ILE A 195 0.52 3.25 10.46
N ASP A 196 1.46 3.87 11.16
CA ASP A 196 1.36 5.28 11.54
C ASP A 196 1.23 6.17 10.30
N THR A 197 1.91 5.81 9.22
CA THR A 197 1.82 6.52 7.94
C THR A 197 0.49 6.27 7.23
N HIS A 198 0.04 5.02 7.14
CA HIS A 198 -1.27 4.75 6.57
C HIS A 198 -2.38 5.47 7.33
N ILE A 199 -2.31 5.52 8.67
CA ILE A 199 -3.25 6.28 9.51
C ILE A 199 -3.14 7.79 9.22
N LYS A 200 -1.92 8.34 9.08
CA LYS A 200 -1.72 9.74 8.71
C LYS A 200 -2.37 10.06 7.35
N ASN A 201 -2.12 9.22 6.34
CA ASN A 201 -2.69 9.39 5.01
C ASN A 201 -4.21 9.24 5.01
N LEU A 202 -4.73 8.23 5.70
CA LEU A 202 -6.18 8.08 5.90
C LEU A 202 -6.81 9.31 6.53
N ARG A 203 -6.19 9.88 7.59
CA ARG A 203 -6.68 11.14 8.20
C ARG A 203 -6.74 12.28 7.19
N HIS A 204 -5.73 12.43 6.33
CA HIS A 204 -5.76 13.44 5.27
C HIS A 204 -6.91 13.25 4.26
N LYS A 205 -7.32 12.00 4.06
CA LYS A 205 -8.38 11.64 3.11
C LYS A 205 -9.80 11.74 3.70
N ILE A 206 -9.98 11.42 4.98
CA ILE A 206 -11.32 11.26 5.58
C ILE A 206 -11.67 12.31 6.64
N GLU A 207 -10.68 12.98 7.25
CA GLU A 207 -10.91 13.95 8.30
C GLU A 207 -10.97 15.38 7.72
N GLU A 208 -11.80 16.21 8.27
CA GLU A 208 -11.81 17.65 7.97
C GLU A 208 -10.53 18.32 8.49
N HIS A 209 -10.10 17.92 9.69
CA HIS A 209 -8.88 18.39 10.33
C HIS A 209 -7.97 17.21 10.73
N PRO A 210 -6.99 16.80 9.90
CA PRO A 210 -6.14 15.63 10.15
C PRO A 210 -5.38 15.65 11.48
N ARG A 211 -5.05 16.86 11.99
CA ARG A 211 -4.40 17.05 13.30
C ARG A 211 -5.35 16.96 14.49
N ARG A 212 -6.65 17.05 14.26
CA ARG A 212 -7.73 16.91 15.27
C ARG A 212 -8.77 15.94 14.73
N PRO A 213 -8.40 14.65 14.60
CA PRO A 213 -9.25 13.67 13.95
C PRO A 213 -10.55 13.44 14.75
N ARG A 214 -11.66 13.32 14.03
CA ARG A 214 -12.97 12.96 14.56
C ARG A 214 -13.20 11.45 14.55
N TYR A 215 -12.72 10.77 13.53
CA TYR A 215 -12.94 9.33 13.33
C TYR A 215 -11.77 8.46 13.75
N LEU A 216 -10.58 8.71 13.22
CA LEU A 216 -9.38 7.90 13.45
C LEU A 216 -8.57 8.41 14.64
N LEU A 217 -8.84 7.86 15.82
CA LEU A 217 -8.23 8.30 17.07
C LEU A 217 -6.99 7.48 17.44
N THR A 218 -5.98 8.15 18.00
CA THR A 218 -4.80 7.50 18.57
C THR A 218 -5.08 7.12 20.02
N VAL A 219 -4.78 5.87 20.37
CA VAL A 219 -4.74 5.40 21.76
C VAL A 219 -3.27 5.25 22.14
N HIS A 220 -2.76 6.25 22.87
CA HIS A 220 -1.34 6.32 23.22
C HIS A 220 -0.83 5.04 23.89
N GLY A 221 0.33 4.57 23.46
CA GLY A 221 0.94 3.33 23.97
C GLY A 221 0.31 2.03 23.46
N VAL A 222 -0.86 2.07 22.77
CA VAL A 222 -1.59 0.88 22.32
C VAL A 222 -1.69 0.81 20.80
N GLY A 223 -2.27 1.84 20.15
CA GLY A 223 -2.52 1.82 18.71
C GLY A 223 -3.61 2.79 18.29
N TYR A 224 -4.60 2.32 17.53
CA TYR A 224 -5.62 3.16 16.92
C TYR A 224 -7.01 2.57 17.07
N LYS A 225 -8.01 3.44 17.07
CA LYS A 225 -9.42 3.06 16.98
C LYS A 225 -10.16 3.96 16.02
N ILE A 226 -11.27 3.46 15.46
CA ILE A 226 -12.22 4.27 14.72
C ILE A 226 -13.51 4.39 15.53
N CYS A 227 -14.00 5.59 15.72
CA CYS A 227 -15.29 5.86 16.35
C CYS A 227 -15.76 7.24 15.87
N GLU A 228 -17.03 7.51 16.02
CA GLU A 228 -17.57 8.86 15.88
C GLU A 228 -17.42 9.57 17.24
N ALA A 229 -16.64 10.67 17.27
CA ALA A 229 -16.42 11.49 18.47
C ALA A 229 -17.37 12.67 18.51
#